data_9d57a387ffe949e425799790b1dbfe25
#
_entry.id   9d57a387ffe949e425799790b1dbfe25
#
_cell.length_a   1.000
_cell.length_b   1.000
_cell.length_c   1.000
_cell.angle_alpha   90.00
_cell.angle_beta   90.00
_cell.angle_gamma   90.00
#
_symmetry.space_group_name_H-M   'P 1'
#
loop_
_entity.id
_entity.type
_entity.pdbx_description
1 polymer ?
#
loop_
_entity_poly.entity_id
_entity_poly.type
_entity_poly.pdbx_seq_one_letter_code
_entity_poly.pdbx_strand_id
1 'polypeptide(L)'
;MPSTDITYTTRNDETFDGYLASPSGDQPAPSILLITAIFGIDDEMKQLSDAFADDGFLVSVPDIFWRVMPGPTADMEKAFDRYGKFDPDQGMLDIEDLIKDLKGRPQCNGKVAVLGFCFGGRYAHLSAARLGIDAAAAYHGTAIGGHLYETDKVKCPVSFHFGDSDPVVP
;
A
#
# COMPACT_ATOMS: atom_id res chain seq x y z
N MET A 1 6.75 9.77 -17.04
CA MET A 1 5.91 8.89 -17.91
C MET A 1 4.49 9.00 -17.39
N PRO A 2 3.47 8.92 -18.21
CA PRO A 2 2.10 9.00 -17.71
C PRO A 2 1.79 7.81 -16.80
N SER A 3 0.87 8.04 -15.88
CA SER A 3 0.30 7.00 -15.03
C SER A 3 -0.43 5.96 -15.86
N THR A 4 -0.41 4.69 -15.44
CA THR A 4 -0.98 3.57 -16.20
C THR A 4 -1.50 2.48 -15.29
N ASP A 5 -2.53 1.78 -15.74
CA ASP A 5 -2.88 0.49 -15.17
C ASP A 5 -1.75 -0.51 -15.46
N ILE A 6 -1.46 -1.37 -14.48
CA ILE A 6 -0.34 -2.30 -14.52
C ILE A 6 -0.77 -3.66 -13.99
N THR A 7 -0.09 -4.71 -14.42
CA THR A 7 -0.24 -6.06 -13.86
C THR A 7 1.01 -6.43 -13.06
N TYR A 8 0.82 -6.88 -11.84
CA TYR A 8 1.86 -7.43 -10.97
C TYR A 8 1.89 -8.95 -11.08
N THR A 9 3.04 -9.53 -10.75
CA THR A 9 3.22 -11.00 -10.68
C THR A 9 3.77 -11.37 -9.31
N THR A 10 3.13 -12.31 -8.65
CA THR A 10 3.57 -12.85 -7.35
C THR A 10 4.71 -13.85 -7.53
N ARG A 11 5.34 -14.26 -6.41
CA ARG A 11 6.34 -15.34 -6.35
C ARG A 11 5.83 -16.70 -6.86
N ASN A 12 4.51 -16.88 -6.95
CA ASN A 12 3.87 -18.11 -7.42
C ASN A 12 3.33 -17.98 -8.85
N ASP A 13 3.79 -16.98 -9.63
CA ASP A 13 3.37 -16.69 -11.00
C ASP A 13 1.87 -16.35 -11.16
N GLU A 14 1.20 -15.95 -10.07
CA GLU A 14 -0.15 -15.43 -10.13
C GLU A 14 -0.11 -13.93 -10.48
N THR A 15 -1.10 -13.43 -11.21
CA THR A 15 -1.14 -12.04 -11.67
C THR A 15 -2.35 -11.30 -11.13
N PHE A 16 -2.19 -10.01 -10.88
CA PHE A 16 -3.26 -9.12 -10.45
C PHE A 16 -3.00 -7.67 -10.87
N ASP A 17 -4.06 -6.89 -10.90
CA ASP A 17 -4.01 -5.54 -11.40
C ASP A 17 -3.62 -4.51 -10.33
N GLY A 18 -3.15 -3.37 -10.79
CA GLY A 18 -2.87 -2.21 -9.98
C GLY A 18 -2.69 -0.96 -10.83
N TYR A 19 -2.23 0.10 -10.19
CA TYR A 19 -1.98 1.39 -10.81
C TYR A 19 -0.56 1.85 -10.50
N LEU A 20 0.14 2.38 -11.51
CA LEU A 20 1.48 2.91 -11.39
C LEU A 20 1.51 4.36 -11.86
N ALA A 21 1.83 5.28 -10.96
CA ALA A 21 2.07 6.68 -11.28
C ALA A 21 3.58 6.96 -11.25
N SER A 22 4.10 7.53 -12.32
CA SER A 22 5.53 7.77 -12.49
C SER A 22 5.84 9.27 -12.50
N PRO A 23 6.87 9.73 -11.80
CA PRO A 23 7.28 11.13 -11.82
C PRO A 23 7.78 11.54 -13.20
N SER A 24 7.79 12.85 -13.45
CA SER A 24 8.39 13.42 -14.64
C SER A 24 9.92 13.30 -14.60
N GLY A 25 10.53 13.01 -15.76
CA GLY A 25 12.00 12.91 -15.90
C GLY A 25 12.50 11.46 -16.01
N ASP A 26 13.80 11.34 -16.27
CA ASP A 26 14.45 10.04 -16.57
C ASP A 26 15.29 9.51 -15.39
N GLN A 27 15.35 10.24 -14.27
CA GLN A 27 16.13 9.80 -13.12
C GLN A 27 15.30 8.86 -12.22
N PRO A 28 15.92 7.81 -11.68
CA PRO A 28 15.26 6.96 -10.71
C PRO A 28 14.82 7.74 -9.47
N ALA A 29 13.58 7.49 -9.03
CA ALA A 29 12.91 8.19 -7.93
C ALA A 29 12.72 7.28 -6.70
N PRO A 30 12.56 7.84 -5.50
CA PRO A 30 12.07 7.08 -4.37
C PRO A 30 10.65 6.61 -4.66
N SER A 31 10.28 5.43 -4.13
CA SER A 31 9.01 4.81 -4.44
C SER A 31 8.07 4.76 -3.23
N ILE A 32 6.78 4.85 -3.49
CA ILE A 32 5.71 4.64 -2.51
C ILE A 32 4.90 3.42 -2.94
N LEU A 33 4.80 2.41 -2.08
CA LEU A 33 3.75 1.41 -2.16
C LEU A 33 2.55 1.93 -1.37
N LEU A 34 1.48 2.30 -2.06
CA LEU A 34 0.25 2.81 -1.47
C LEU A 34 -0.75 1.68 -1.31
N ILE A 35 -1.11 1.36 -0.05
CA ILE A 35 -2.11 0.34 0.28
C ILE A 35 -3.42 1.02 0.64
N THR A 36 -4.45 0.72 -0.14
CA THR A 36 -5.75 1.39 -0.05
C THR A 36 -6.54 0.98 1.21
N ALA A 37 -7.62 1.71 1.49
CA ALA A 37 -8.67 1.27 2.37
C ALA A 37 -9.44 0.06 1.76
N ILE A 38 -10.47 -0.41 2.47
CA ILE A 38 -11.27 -1.56 2.04
C ILE A 38 -12.08 -1.32 0.74
N PHE A 39 -12.00 -0.16 0.14
CA PHE A 39 -12.72 0.20 -1.10
C PHE A 39 -11.93 -0.10 -2.39
N GLY A 40 -10.62 -0.38 -2.28
CA GLY A 40 -9.75 -0.67 -3.42
C GLY A 40 -9.26 0.59 -4.14
N ILE A 41 -8.86 0.44 -5.41
CA ILE A 41 -8.28 1.51 -6.23
C ILE A 41 -9.40 2.26 -6.94
N ASP A 42 -9.91 3.30 -6.29
CA ASP A 42 -10.88 4.22 -6.88
C ASP A 42 -10.19 5.43 -7.55
N ASP A 43 -10.98 6.33 -8.12
CA ASP A 43 -10.46 7.52 -8.79
C ASP A 43 -9.72 8.47 -7.83
N GLU A 44 -10.11 8.53 -6.55
CA GLU A 44 -9.42 9.34 -5.55
C GLU A 44 -8.00 8.79 -5.26
N MET A 45 -7.86 7.48 -5.18
CA MET A 45 -6.55 6.84 -4.99
C MET A 45 -5.65 7.03 -6.22
N LYS A 46 -6.22 6.99 -7.42
CA LYS A 46 -5.46 7.31 -8.65
C LYS A 46 -5.00 8.76 -8.67
N GLN A 47 -5.88 9.71 -8.38
CA GLN A 47 -5.53 11.15 -8.31
C GLN A 47 -4.48 11.44 -7.23
N LEU A 48 -4.59 10.83 -6.06
CA LEU A 48 -3.60 10.97 -4.99
C LEU A 48 -2.23 10.42 -5.43
N SER A 49 -2.22 9.30 -6.13
CA SER A 49 -0.99 8.70 -6.66
C SER A 49 -0.33 9.59 -7.71
N ASP A 50 -1.13 10.20 -8.58
CA ASP A 50 -0.65 11.15 -9.57
C ASP A 50 -0.06 12.40 -8.90
N ALA A 51 -0.68 12.91 -7.83
CA ALA A 51 -0.15 14.03 -7.06
C ALA A 51 1.21 13.70 -6.40
N PHE A 52 1.37 12.51 -5.82
CA PHE A 52 2.67 12.07 -5.33
C PHE A 52 3.71 11.88 -6.45
N ALA A 53 3.27 11.46 -7.64
CA ALA A 53 4.17 11.38 -8.79
C ALA A 53 4.63 12.77 -9.25
N ASP A 54 3.76 13.77 -9.22
CA ASP A 54 4.12 15.17 -9.48
C ASP A 54 5.12 15.71 -8.42
N ASP A 55 5.04 15.22 -7.18
CA ASP A 55 6.00 15.50 -6.10
C ASP A 55 7.32 14.71 -6.24
N GLY A 56 7.47 13.88 -7.26
CA GLY A 56 8.72 13.19 -7.58
C GLY A 56 8.84 11.76 -7.05
N PHE A 57 7.73 11.10 -6.71
CA PHE A 57 7.73 9.70 -6.27
C PHE A 57 7.25 8.76 -7.39
N LEU A 58 7.82 7.56 -7.46
CA LEU A 58 7.22 6.45 -8.19
C LEU A 58 6.17 5.78 -7.29
N VAL A 59 4.90 5.81 -7.66
CA VAL A 59 3.82 5.33 -6.80
C VAL A 59 3.17 4.08 -7.38
N SER A 60 3.15 3.02 -6.59
CA SER A 60 2.52 1.74 -6.92
C SER A 60 1.30 1.54 -6.03
N VAL A 61 0.15 1.32 -6.63
CA VAL A 61 -1.11 1.03 -5.92
C VAL A 61 -1.61 -0.34 -6.38
N PRO A 62 -1.40 -1.40 -5.60
CA PRO A 62 -1.89 -2.73 -5.95
C PRO A 62 -3.38 -2.88 -5.61
N ASP A 63 -4.10 -3.69 -6.37
CA ASP A 63 -5.37 -4.23 -5.89
C ASP A 63 -5.12 -5.30 -4.82
N ILE A 64 -4.98 -4.87 -3.59
CA ILE A 64 -4.62 -5.77 -2.47
C ILE A 64 -5.70 -6.83 -2.18
N PHE A 65 -6.92 -6.63 -2.66
CA PHE A 65 -8.04 -7.57 -2.48
C PHE A 65 -8.24 -8.53 -3.65
N TRP A 66 -7.32 -8.59 -4.59
CA TRP A 66 -7.43 -9.37 -5.82
C TRP A 66 -7.75 -10.87 -5.62
N ARG A 67 -7.29 -11.47 -4.51
CA ARG A 67 -7.57 -12.88 -4.19
C ARG A 67 -9.00 -13.14 -3.72
N VAL A 68 -9.69 -12.10 -3.24
CA VAL A 68 -11.01 -12.24 -2.62
C VAL A 68 -12.09 -11.64 -3.51
N MET A 69 -11.92 -10.38 -3.85
CA MET A 69 -12.86 -9.62 -4.67
C MET A 69 -12.10 -8.47 -5.34
N PRO A 70 -11.61 -8.67 -6.57
CA PRO A 70 -10.83 -7.65 -7.27
C PRO A 70 -11.67 -6.43 -7.67
N GLY A 71 -10.96 -5.32 -7.88
CA GLY A 71 -11.53 -4.06 -8.32
C GLY A 71 -12.06 -3.16 -7.19
N PRO A 72 -12.38 -1.90 -7.52
CA PRO A 72 -12.94 -0.95 -6.58
C PRO A 72 -14.40 -1.26 -6.25
N THR A 73 -14.84 -0.86 -5.06
CA THR A 73 -16.26 -0.92 -4.67
C THR A 73 -16.64 0.26 -3.80
N ALA A 74 -17.78 0.89 -4.10
CA ALA A 74 -18.44 1.87 -3.22
C ALA A 74 -19.49 1.22 -2.30
N ASP A 75 -19.73 -0.08 -2.47
CA ASP A 75 -20.69 -0.86 -1.68
C ASP A 75 -20.06 -1.28 -0.36
N MET A 76 -20.58 -0.77 0.73
CA MET A 76 -20.05 -0.98 2.08
C MET A 76 -20.14 -2.47 2.50
N GLU A 77 -21.22 -3.17 2.14
CA GLU A 77 -21.40 -4.59 2.47
C GLU A 77 -20.34 -5.45 1.78
N LYS A 78 -20.10 -5.21 0.49
CA LYS A 78 -19.04 -5.88 -0.26
C LYS A 78 -17.64 -5.54 0.28
N ALA A 79 -17.41 -4.29 0.66
CA ALA A 79 -16.13 -3.88 1.24
C ALA A 79 -15.85 -4.59 2.58
N PHE A 80 -16.84 -4.74 3.45
CA PHE A 80 -16.70 -5.50 4.69
C PHE A 80 -16.62 -7.01 4.45
N ASP A 81 -17.34 -7.56 3.47
CA ASP A 81 -17.26 -8.98 3.13
C ASP A 81 -15.86 -9.36 2.68
N ARG A 82 -15.25 -8.60 1.74
CA ARG A 82 -13.87 -8.86 1.31
C ARG A 82 -12.84 -8.64 2.42
N TYR A 83 -13.04 -7.66 3.29
CA TYR A 83 -12.20 -7.47 4.46
C TYR A 83 -12.22 -8.69 5.39
N GLY A 84 -13.42 -9.24 5.66
CA GLY A 84 -13.59 -10.43 6.50
C GLY A 84 -13.00 -11.72 5.91
N LYS A 85 -12.85 -11.78 4.59
CA LYS A 85 -12.26 -12.92 3.86
C LYS A 85 -10.78 -12.77 3.54
N PHE A 86 -10.20 -11.60 3.81
CA PHE A 86 -8.80 -11.33 3.52
C PHE A 86 -7.90 -12.17 4.41
N ASP A 87 -6.94 -12.87 3.80
CA ASP A 87 -5.90 -13.62 4.51
C ASP A 87 -4.73 -12.68 4.85
N PRO A 88 -4.50 -12.35 6.15
CA PRO A 88 -3.45 -11.42 6.54
C PRO A 88 -2.03 -11.92 6.25
N ASP A 89 -1.79 -13.21 6.35
CA ASP A 89 -0.46 -13.80 6.13
C ASP A 89 -0.13 -13.79 4.64
N GLN A 90 -1.07 -14.21 3.80
CA GLN A 90 -0.92 -14.13 2.35
C GLN A 90 -0.79 -12.69 1.87
N GLY A 91 -1.57 -11.77 2.45
CA GLY A 91 -1.46 -10.34 2.14
C GLY A 91 -0.08 -9.76 2.43
N MET A 92 0.57 -10.18 3.53
CA MET A 92 1.94 -9.75 3.83
C MET A 92 2.95 -10.33 2.83
N LEU A 93 2.75 -11.55 2.31
CA LEU A 93 3.59 -12.12 1.25
C LEU A 93 3.43 -11.36 -0.06
N ASP A 94 2.19 -11.01 -0.43
CA ASP A 94 1.92 -10.20 -1.62
C ASP A 94 2.57 -8.80 -1.51
N ILE A 95 2.50 -8.16 -0.33
CA ILE A 95 3.17 -6.87 -0.07
C ILE A 95 4.69 -7.00 -0.17
N GLU A 96 5.27 -8.07 0.34
CA GLU A 96 6.71 -8.34 0.20
C GLU A 96 7.12 -8.46 -1.27
N ASP A 97 6.34 -9.15 -2.09
CA ASP A 97 6.59 -9.28 -3.53
C ASP A 97 6.49 -7.93 -4.25
N LEU A 98 5.50 -7.10 -3.90
CA LEU A 98 5.34 -5.76 -4.44
C LEU A 98 6.51 -4.83 -4.09
N ILE A 99 7.04 -4.91 -2.87
CA ILE A 99 8.23 -4.15 -2.46
C ILE A 99 9.45 -4.61 -3.28
N LYS A 100 9.60 -5.91 -3.52
CA LYS A 100 10.68 -6.45 -4.36
C LYS A 100 10.53 -6.00 -5.82
N ASP A 101 9.31 -6.05 -6.36
CA ASP A 101 9.01 -5.54 -7.70
C ASP A 101 9.41 -4.07 -7.83
N LEU A 102 8.97 -3.22 -6.89
CA LEU A 102 9.31 -1.79 -6.90
C LEU A 102 10.82 -1.56 -6.85
N LYS A 103 11.54 -2.24 -5.94
CA LYS A 103 13.00 -2.12 -5.83
C LYS A 103 13.73 -2.58 -7.08
N GLY A 104 13.15 -3.50 -7.85
CA GLY A 104 13.70 -4.01 -9.11
C GLY A 104 13.42 -3.14 -10.33
N ARG A 105 12.53 -2.15 -10.23
CA ARG A 105 12.17 -1.29 -11.35
C ARG A 105 13.28 -0.29 -11.68
N PRO A 106 13.60 -0.09 -12.98
CA PRO A 106 14.59 0.92 -13.38
C PRO A 106 14.25 2.35 -12.93
N GLN A 107 12.96 2.64 -12.73
CA GLN A 107 12.47 3.94 -12.26
C GLN A 107 12.63 4.14 -10.75
N CYS A 108 12.90 3.09 -9.97
CA CYS A 108 13.11 3.16 -8.53
C CYS A 108 14.58 3.36 -8.19
N ASN A 109 14.90 4.29 -7.30
CA ASN A 109 16.25 4.51 -6.81
C ASN A 109 16.67 3.55 -5.67
N GLY A 110 15.89 2.50 -5.42
CA GLY A 110 16.11 1.52 -4.36
C GLY A 110 15.46 1.88 -3.01
N LYS A 111 14.89 3.08 -2.88
CA LYS A 111 14.18 3.53 -1.67
C LYS A 111 12.68 3.28 -1.81
N VAL A 112 12.11 2.57 -0.84
CA VAL A 112 10.68 2.26 -0.83
C VAL A 112 10.06 2.59 0.52
N ALA A 113 9.05 3.45 0.48
CA ALA A 113 8.15 3.70 1.60
C ALA A 113 6.82 2.94 1.40
N VAL A 114 6.16 2.59 2.50
CA VAL A 114 4.79 2.07 2.47
C VAL A 114 3.86 3.08 3.10
N LEU A 115 2.85 3.51 2.36
CA LEU A 115 1.80 4.41 2.83
C LEU A 115 0.48 3.68 2.78
N GLY A 116 -0.35 3.82 3.80
CA GLY A 116 -1.64 3.14 3.83
C GLY A 116 -2.72 3.89 4.57
N PHE A 117 -3.96 3.69 4.09
CA PHE A 117 -5.19 4.27 4.65
C PHE A 117 -6.06 3.19 5.29
N CYS A 118 -6.56 3.44 6.50
CA CYS A 118 -7.48 2.55 7.21
C CYS A 118 -6.91 1.12 7.32
N PHE A 119 -7.49 0.15 6.62
CA PHE A 119 -6.94 -1.19 6.43
C PHE A 119 -5.45 -1.15 6.02
N GLY A 120 -5.11 -0.35 5.00
CA GLY A 120 -3.73 -0.21 4.49
C GLY A 120 -2.77 0.39 5.52
N GLY A 121 -3.25 1.25 6.42
CA GLY A 121 -2.42 1.83 7.48
C GLY A 121 -1.84 0.78 8.44
N ARG A 122 -2.60 -0.28 8.75
CA ARG A 122 -2.07 -1.43 9.49
C ARG A 122 -0.92 -2.10 8.75
N TYR A 123 -1.07 -2.29 7.44
CA TYR A 123 -0.03 -2.95 6.62
C TYR A 123 1.19 -2.06 6.41
N ALA A 124 1.05 -0.74 6.43
CA ALA A 124 2.18 0.18 6.47
C ALA A 124 3.02 -0.03 7.74
N HIS A 125 2.38 -0.12 8.92
CA HIS A 125 3.05 -0.44 10.19
C HIS A 125 3.71 -1.82 10.16
N LEU A 126 3.00 -2.86 9.72
CA LEU A 126 3.52 -4.23 9.63
C LEU A 126 4.69 -4.33 8.65
N SER A 127 4.65 -3.61 7.53
CA SER A 127 5.76 -3.53 6.58
C SER A 127 7.00 -2.92 7.23
N ALA A 128 6.86 -1.86 8.03
CA ALA A 128 7.96 -1.26 8.77
C ALA A 128 8.59 -2.21 9.78
N ALA A 129 7.76 -3.08 10.41
CA ALA A 129 8.22 -4.05 11.39
C ALA A 129 8.85 -5.31 10.76
N ARG A 130 8.43 -5.70 9.54
CA ARG A 130 8.73 -7.03 8.98
C ARG A 130 9.54 -7.02 7.68
N LEU A 131 9.47 -5.96 6.85
CA LEU A 131 9.86 -6.03 5.44
C LEU A 131 11.03 -5.10 5.02
N GLY A 132 11.77 -4.51 5.92
CA GLY A 132 12.98 -3.76 5.59
C GLY A 132 12.75 -2.64 4.56
N ILE A 133 11.74 -1.81 4.80
CA ILE A 133 11.44 -0.60 4.02
C ILE A 133 12.16 0.63 4.58
N ASP A 134 12.16 1.74 3.83
CA ASP A 134 12.89 2.95 4.20
C ASP A 134 12.06 3.93 5.03
N ALA A 135 10.73 3.91 4.91
CA ALA A 135 9.81 4.71 5.70
C ALA A 135 8.37 4.12 5.65
N ALA A 136 7.52 4.50 6.59
CA ALA A 136 6.10 4.19 6.53
C ALA A 136 5.23 5.38 6.96
N ALA A 137 4.01 5.45 6.42
CA ALA A 137 2.98 6.38 6.86
C ALA A 137 1.64 5.66 7.00
N ALA A 138 1.04 5.73 8.17
CA ALA A 138 -0.24 5.10 8.48
C ALA A 138 -1.29 6.17 8.78
N TYR A 139 -2.26 6.33 7.89
CA TYR A 139 -3.40 7.22 8.07
C TYR A 139 -4.60 6.44 8.61
N HIS A 140 -5.08 6.83 9.80
CA HIS A 140 -6.18 6.19 10.54
C HIS A 140 -6.12 4.64 10.47
N GLY A 141 -4.92 4.08 10.66
CA GLY A 141 -4.65 2.66 10.53
C GLY A 141 -5.43 1.81 11.52
N THR A 142 -6.30 0.92 11.00
CA THR A 142 -7.14 0.05 11.82
C THR A 142 -6.35 -1.11 12.42
N ALA A 143 -6.71 -1.55 13.63
CA ALA A 143 -6.18 -2.73 14.30
C ALA A 143 -4.65 -2.75 14.53
N ILE A 144 -3.95 -1.60 14.43
CA ILE A 144 -2.51 -1.49 14.78
C ILE A 144 -2.27 -1.90 16.24
N GLY A 145 -3.21 -1.57 17.14
CA GLY A 145 -3.12 -1.93 18.56
C GLY A 145 -2.86 -3.43 18.83
N GLY A 146 -3.38 -4.31 17.97
CA GLY A 146 -3.13 -5.76 18.04
C GLY A 146 -1.71 -6.19 17.67
N HIS A 147 -0.88 -5.28 17.14
CA HIS A 147 0.48 -5.53 16.66
C HIS A 147 1.56 -4.70 17.36
N LEU A 148 1.24 -4.03 18.46
CA LEU A 148 2.22 -3.21 19.21
C LEU A 148 3.40 -4.02 19.74
N TYR A 149 3.25 -5.32 19.93
CA TYR A 149 4.34 -6.23 20.30
C TYR A 149 5.43 -6.36 19.24
N GLU A 150 5.21 -5.85 18.04
CA GLU A 150 6.20 -5.82 16.96
C GLU A 150 6.93 -4.47 16.83
N THR A 151 6.58 -3.49 17.65
CA THR A 151 7.15 -2.12 17.56
C THR A 151 8.68 -2.10 17.69
N ASP A 152 9.26 -2.96 18.50
CA ASP A 152 10.71 -3.07 18.65
C ASP A 152 11.45 -3.54 17.39
N LYS A 153 10.71 -4.14 16.45
CA LYS A 153 11.25 -4.60 15.15
C LYS A 153 11.32 -3.47 14.13
N VAL A 154 10.61 -2.37 14.34
CA VAL A 154 10.60 -1.23 13.41
C VAL A 154 11.98 -0.57 13.39
N LYS A 155 12.57 -0.46 12.19
CA LYS A 155 13.92 0.09 11.97
C LYS A 155 13.95 1.32 11.06
N CYS A 156 12.80 1.79 10.60
CA CYS A 156 12.66 2.98 9.78
C CYS A 156 11.74 4.02 10.42
N PRO A 157 11.76 5.27 9.98
CA PRO A 157 10.78 6.27 10.40
C PRO A 157 9.35 5.84 10.07
N VAL A 158 8.44 6.02 11.01
CA VAL A 158 7.00 5.78 10.81
C VAL A 158 6.22 7.01 11.26
N SER A 159 5.34 7.50 10.39
CA SER A 159 4.39 8.58 10.71
C SER A 159 2.99 7.98 10.92
N PHE A 160 2.35 8.35 12.02
CA PHE A 160 0.98 7.96 12.33
C PHE A 160 0.07 9.18 12.33
N HIS A 161 -1.06 9.09 11.64
CA HIS A 161 -2.06 10.14 11.54
C HIS A 161 -3.41 9.60 11.98
N PHE A 162 -3.92 10.08 13.09
CA PHE A 162 -5.21 9.70 13.65
C PHE A 162 -6.08 10.95 13.88
N GLY A 163 -7.37 10.80 13.69
CA GLY A 163 -8.36 11.80 14.12
C GLY A 163 -8.74 11.57 15.58
N ASP A 164 -8.91 12.64 16.35
CA ASP A 164 -9.31 12.56 17.76
C ASP A 164 -10.80 12.18 17.95
N SER A 165 -11.56 12.23 16.87
CA SER A 165 -12.99 11.93 16.84
C SER A 165 -13.33 10.76 15.92
N ASP A 166 -12.34 9.92 15.57
CA ASP A 166 -12.55 8.76 14.70
C ASP A 166 -13.26 7.62 15.48
N PRO A 167 -14.49 7.24 15.13
CA PRO A 167 -15.21 6.19 15.84
C PRO A 167 -14.68 4.78 15.55
N VAL A 168 -13.86 4.61 14.51
CA VAL A 168 -13.30 3.31 14.07
C VAL A 168 -11.94 3.05 14.70
N VAL A 169 -11.18 4.12 14.92
CA VAL A 169 -9.83 4.05 15.50
C VAL A 169 -9.74 5.06 16.64
N PRO A 170 -10.36 4.75 17.81
CA PRO A 170 -10.39 5.65 18.95
C PRO A 170 -9.02 5.83 19.63
#